data_bb25f0a141114615db6b61397162144f
#
_entry.id   bb25f0a141114615db6b61397162144f
#
_cell.length_a   1.000
_cell.length_b   1.000
_cell.length_c   1.000
_cell.angle_alpha   90.00
_cell.angle_beta   90.00
_cell.angle_gamma   90.00
#
_symmetry.space_group_name_H-M   'P 1'
#
loop_
_entity.id
_entity.type
_entity.pdbx_description
1 polymer ?
#
loop_
_entity_poly.entity_id
_entity_poly.type
_entity_poly.pdbx_seq_one_letter_code
_entity_poly.pdbx_strand_id
1 'polypeptide(L)'
;MRASLSSIGVGRPGLVGFRIAPTTSAGLDWHRLDETWAAAGEIDAFSAGWMSDHLSDAGRERNGPAFESLTMAAALARRVPGKWVGIAVLANTFRHPAVLAKSATVVDNVTAGRFILGLGAGWHEGEHDAFGIPLPPMRDRYDRFESALRVLTALFSDEARTPPGVSLDDPFYPLRDATNEPPPARPGGPAIWLGGQKRRGIQFAVRYASGWPMPGNRSGDVAYFADRRDAIRRALEAAGRDPDDFTFGGQMTAGSTTESRREALDTARRFVAAGANHLLIGVPASAAPEALQSMAREVAEPLLESDH
;
A
#
# COMPACT_ATOMS: atom_id res chain seq x y z
N MET A 1 14.15 20.20 14.24
CA MET A 1 12.86 20.41 14.94
C MET A 1 11.94 19.27 14.50
N ARG A 2 11.59 18.32 15.39
CA ARG A 2 10.77 17.15 15.06
C ARG A 2 9.30 17.55 15.19
N ALA A 3 8.59 17.70 14.08
CA ALA A 3 7.13 17.80 14.13
C ALA A 3 6.57 16.42 14.53
N SER A 4 5.87 16.37 15.65
CA SER A 4 5.11 15.19 16.09
C SER A 4 3.98 14.94 15.09
N LEU A 5 3.93 13.75 14.48
CA LEU A 5 2.88 13.33 13.54
C LEU A 5 1.51 13.11 14.19
N SER A 6 1.36 13.43 15.48
CA SER A 6 0.17 13.11 16.29
C SER A 6 -0.98 14.12 16.26
N SER A 7 -0.95 15.16 15.42
CA SER A 7 -1.94 16.24 15.50
C SER A 7 -2.83 16.47 14.26
N ILE A 8 -2.95 15.51 13.35
CA ILE A 8 -3.76 15.73 12.14
C ILE A 8 -4.81 14.62 12.00
N GLY A 9 -6.07 15.00 12.15
CA GLY A 9 -7.28 14.19 12.27
C GLY A 9 -7.66 13.21 11.15
N VAL A 10 -6.72 12.72 10.37
CA VAL A 10 -6.90 11.59 9.46
C VAL A 10 -6.05 10.44 10.01
N GLY A 11 -6.67 9.56 10.80
CA GLY A 11 -6.03 8.43 11.46
C GLY A 11 -5.31 7.44 10.52
N ARG A 12 -5.28 6.21 10.90
CA ARG A 12 -4.84 5.05 10.10
C ARG A 12 -6.08 4.27 9.62
N PRO A 13 -5.96 3.38 8.60
CA PRO A 13 -7.05 2.51 8.20
C PRO A 13 -7.46 1.60 9.38
N GLY A 14 -8.75 1.28 9.47
CA GLY A 14 -9.24 0.26 10.40
C GLY A 14 -8.72 -1.13 10.06
N LEU A 15 -9.15 -2.15 10.82
CA LEU A 15 -8.56 -3.49 10.78
C LEU A 15 -8.67 -4.17 9.41
N VAL A 16 -9.78 -4.05 8.69
CA VAL A 16 -10.02 -4.84 7.48
C VAL A 16 -9.97 -4.01 6.20
N GLY A 17 -9.12 -4.42 5.27
CA GLY A 17 -9.08 -3.94 3.90
C GLY A 17 -9.34 -5.07 2.90
N PHE A 18 -10.08 -4.79 1.84
CA PHE A 18 -10.31 -5.74 0.75
C PHE A 18 -9.28 -5.60 -0.37
N ARG A 19 -9.06 -6.69 -1.10
CA ARG A 19 -8.28 -6.74 -2.33
C ARG A 19 -8.88 -7.78 -3.28
N ILE A 20 -8.84 -7.50 -4.58
CA ILE A 20 -9.19 -8.49 -5.59
C ILE A 20 -7.91 -9.28 -5.95
N ALA A 21 -7.99 -10.60 -5.95
CA ALA A 21 -6.86 -11.49 -6.20
C ALA A 21 -7.10 -12.40 -7.42
N PRO A 22 -6.09 -12.66 -8.22
CA PRO A 22 -4.73 -12.13 -8.17
C PRO A 22 -4.69 -10.63 -8.49
N THR A 23 -3.71 -10.00 -8.15
CA THR A 23 -3.42 -8.70 -7.60
C THR A 23 -3.53 -7.47 -8.50
N THR A 24 -3.82 -7.62 -9.77
CA THR A 24 -4.02 -6.52 -10.74
C THR A 24 -5.49 -6.42 -11.09
N SER A 25 -5.85 -5.96 -12.25
CA SER A 25 -7.24 -6.04 -12.76
C SER A 25 -7.77 -7.49 -12.78
N ALA A 26 -6.90 -8.48 -12.55
CA ALA A 26 -7.22 -9.89 -12.36
C ALA A 26 -8.09 -10.49 -13.47
N GLY A 27 -7.86 -10.06 -14.72
CA GLY A 27 -8.66 -10.45 -15.86
C GLY A 27 -10.06 -9.83 -15.88
N LEU A 28 -10.36 -8.91 -14.97
CA LEU A 28 -11.59 -8.13 -15.03
C LEU A 28 -11.45 -7.05 -16.11
N ASP A 29 -12.51 -6.85 -16.88
CA ASP A 29 -12.65 -5.62 -17.65
C ASP A 29 -12.90 -4.43 -16.71
N TRP A 30 -12.79 -3.23 -17.25
CA TRP A 30 -12.93 -2.02 -16.44
C TRP A 30 -14.31 -1.91 -15.79
N HIS A 31 -15.37 -2.27 -16.50
CA HIS A 31 -16.74 -2.16 -15.99
C HIS A 31 -16.95 -3.04 -14.77
N ARG A 32 -16.53 -4.29 -14.85
CA ARG A 32 -16.63 -5.24 -13.72
C ARG A 32 -15.76 -4.84 -12.53
N LEU A 33 -14.58 -4.29 -12.80
CA LEU A 33 -13.71 -3.78 -11.75
C LEU A 33 -14.34 -2.58 -11.02
N ASP A 34 -14.89 -1.65 -11.76
CA ASP A 34 -15.58 -0.45 -11.27
C ASP A 34 -16.82 -0.81 -10.43
N GLU A 35 -17.66 -1.73 -10.93
CA GLU A 35 -18.81 -2.28 -10.16
C GLU A 35 -18.38 -2.98 -8.87
N THR A 36 -17.29 -3.75 -8.92
CA THR A 36 -16.77 -4.44 -7.74
C THR A 36 -16.32 -3.47 -6.66
N TRP A 37 -15.63 -2.38 -7.05
CA TRP A 37 -15.21 -1.36 -6.12
C TRP A 37 -16.40 -0.56 -5.58
N ALA A 38 -17.42 -0.28 -6.40
CA ALA A 38 -18.65 0.35 -5.95
C ALA A 38 -19.38 -0.53 -4.90
N ALA A 39 -19.51 -1.82 -5.15
CA ALA A 39 -20.09 -2.76 -4.19
C ALA A 39 -19.30 -2.80 -2.87
N ALA A 40 -17.96 -2.75 -2.92
CA ALA A 40 -17.12 -2.68 -1.73
C ALA A 40 -17.29 -1.35 -0.96
N GLY A 41 -17.63 -0.27 -1.67
CA GLY A 41 -17.94 1.03 -1.07
C GLY A 41 -19.10 0.99 -0.07
N GLU A 42 -20.10 0.17 -0.36
CA GLU A 42 -21.32 0.01 0.46
C GLU A 42 -21.13 -0.95 1.66
N ILE A 43 -19.97 -1.59 1.81
CA ILE A 43 -19.72 -2.54 2.90
C ILE A 43 -18.94 -1.86 4.03
N ASP A 44 -19.61 -1.60 5.15
CA ASP A 44 -19.05 -0.86 6.30
C ASP A 44 -17.87 -1.58 6.97
N ALA A 45 -17.85 -2.90 6.93
CA ALA A 45 -16.75 -3.70 7.49
C ALA A 45 -15.39 -3.43 6.82
N PHE A 46 -15.36 -2.85 5.61
CA PHE A 46 -14.13 -2.52 4.92
C PHE A 46 -13.71 -1.07 5.19
N SER A 47 -12.53 -0.90 5.74
CA SER A 47 -11.90 0.41 5.98
C SER A 47 -11.00 0.86 4.84
N ALA A 48 -10.54 -0.06 3.97
CA ALA A 48 -9.61 0.21 2.89
C ALA A 48 -9.83 -0.68 1.67
N GLY A 49 -9.56 -0.14 0.47
CA GLY A 49 -9.40 -0.90 -0.77
C GLY A 49 -7.93 -0.94 -1.20
N TRP A 50 -7.47 -2.12 -1.62
CA TRP A 50 -6.07 -2.36 -1.96
C TRP A 50 -5.89 -2.84 -3.39
N MET A 51 -4.83 -2.38 -4.03
CA MET A 51 -4.39 -2.85 -5.34
C MET A 51 -2.88 -3.09 -5.37
N SER A 52 -2.40 -3.72 -6.43
CA SER A 52 -0.99 -3.98 -6.67
C SER A 52 -0.48 -3.15 -7.84
N ASP A 53 0.82 -3.03 -7.95
CA ASP A 53 1.50 -2.34 -9.05
C ASP A 53 2.25 -3.36 -9.92
N HIS A 54 1.58 -3.81 -10.95
CA HIS A 54 2.12 -4.67 -12.00
C HIS A 54 1.71 -4.13 -13.38
N LEU A 55 2.58 -4.26 -14.36
CA LEU A 55 2.34 -3.89 -15.75
C LEU A 55 1.74 -5.05 -16.55
N SER A 56 1.85 -6.27 -16.01
CA SER A 56 1.23 -7.49 -16.52
C SER A 56 0.80 -8.37 -15.36
N ASP A 57 -0.03 -9.39 -15.60
CA ASP A 57 -0.35 -10.39 -14.58
C ASP A 57 0.91 -11.20 -14.22
N ALA A 58 1.55 -10.83 -13.12
CA ALA A 58 2.82 -11.39 -12.65
C ALA A 58 2.71 -12.86 -12.17
N GLY A 59 1.52 -13.44 -12.18
CA GLY A 59 1.29 -14.72 -11.53
C GLY A 59 1.09 -15.93 -12.45
N ARG A 60 0.64 -15.78 -13.69
CA ARG A 60 0.20 -16.93 -14.52
C ARG A 60 0.58 -16.88 -15.98
N GLU A 61 0.56 -15.74 -16.63
CA GLU A 61 0.91 -15.59 -18.04
C GLU A 61 1.81 -14.39 -18.24
N ARG A 62 2.85 -14.59 -19.03
CA ARG A 62 3.66 -13.47 -19.51
C ARG A 62 2.74 -12.54 -20.31
N ASN A 63 2.53 -11.32 -19.84
CA ASN A 63 1.65 -10.30 -20.43
C ASN A 63 0.13 -10.48 -20.20
N GLY A 64 -0.30 -11.07 -19.09
CA GLY A 64 -1.70 -11.02 -18.69
C GLY A 64 -2.21 -9.58 -18.47
N PRO A 65 -3.53 -9.35 -18.50
CA PRO A 65 -4.10 -8.00 -18.42
C PRO A 65 -3.83 -7.33 -17.07
N ALA A 66 -3.38 -6.08 -17.11
CA ALA A 66 -3.20 -5.23 -15.94
C ALA A 66 -3.45 -3.76 -16.31
N PHE A 67 -4.10 -3.02 -15.40
CA PHE A 67 -4.21 -1.57 -15.50
C PHE A 67 -3.10 -0.89 -14.70
N GLU A 68 -2.65 0.29 -15.14
CA GLU A 68 -1.68 1.09 -14.41
C GLU A 68 -2.27 1.52 -13.06
N SER A 69 -1.54 1.27 -11.98
CA SER A 69 -2.08 1.27 -10.62
C SER A 69 -2.46 2.66 -10.09
N LEU A 70 -1.69 3.71 -10.37
CA LEU A 70 -2.02 5.06 -9.89
C LEU A 70 -3.20 5.67 -10.63
N THR A 71 -3.29 5.45 -11.94
CA THR A 71 -4.43 5.85 -12.76
C THR A 71 -5.70 5.13 -12.31
N MET A 72 -5.58 3.81 -12.07
CA MET A 72 -6.66 2.99 -11.54
C MET A 72 -7.08 3.46 -10.13
N ALA A 73 -6.12 3.75 -9.25
CA ALA A 73 -6.39 4.24 -7.90
C ALA A 73 -7.17 5.57 -7.92
N ALA A 74 -6.78 6.52 -8.77
CA ALA A 74 -7.49 7.80 -8.89
C ALA A 74 -8.95 7.64 -9.33
N ALA A 75 -9.23 6.70 -10.24
CA ALA A 75 -10.58 6.42 -10.72
C ALA A 75 -11.41 5.68 -9.66
N LEU A 76 -10.89 4.58 -9.11
CA LEU A 76 -11.61 3.69 -8.19
C LEU A 76 -11.78 4.26 -6.78
N ALA A 77 -10.91 5.18 -6.35
CA ALA A 77 -11.06 5.88 -5.07
C ALA A 77 -12.42 6.57 -4.92
N ARG A 78 -13.02 7.01 -6.02
CA ARG A 78 -14.36 7.61 -6.03
C ARG A 78 -15.49 6.61 -5.77
N ARG A 79 -15.24 5.31 -5.93
CA ARG A 79 -16.19 4.22 -5.67
C ARG A 79 -16.26 3.82 -4.20
N VAL A 80 -15.27 4.23 -3.40
CA VAL A 80 -15.16 3.90 -1.98
C VAL A 80 -15.03 5.18 -1.12
N PRO A 81 -16.02 6.08 -1.16
CA PRO A 81 -15.94 7.36 -0.47
C PRO A 81 -15.76 7.14 1.04
N GLY A 82 -14.86 7.92 1.65
CA GLY A 82 -14.56 7.81 3.09
C GLY A 82 -13.64 6.66 3.49
N LYS A 83 -13.37 5.70 2.60
CA LYS A 83 -12.43 4.61 2.85
C LYS A 83 -11.00 4.99 2.44
N TRP A 84 -10.04 4.28 2.99
CA TRP A 84 -8.66 4.37 2.54
C TRP A 84 -8.47 3.65 1.20
N VAL A 85 -7.55 4.15 0.40
CA VAL A 85 -7.10 3.47 -0.83
C VAL A 85 -5.61 3.27 -0.74
N GLY A 86 -5.13 2.05 -0.98
CA GLY A 86 -3.73 1.71 -0.86
C GLY A 86 -3.19 0.92 -2.05
N ILE A 87 -1.91 1.10 -2.34
CA ILE A 87 -1.18 0.27 -3.31
C ILE A 87 -0.10 -0.51 -2.57
N ALA A 88 -0.14 -1.83 -2.62
CA ALA A 88 0.80 -2.68 -1.91
C ALA A 88 1.52 -3.64 -2.88
N VAL A 89 2.66 -3.21 -3.41
CA VAL A 89 3.38 -1.95 -3.30
C VAL A 89 3.83 -1.48 -4.69
N LEU A 90 3.93 -0.17 -4.90
CA LEU A 90 4.49 0.42 -6.12
C LEU A 90 5.97 0.05 -6.30
N ALA A 91 6.34 -0.33 -7.51
CA ALA A 91 7.73 -0.54 -7.87
C ALA A 91 8.42 0.81 -8.17
N ASN A 92 9.40 1.15 -7.36
CA ASN A 92 10.18 2.39 -7.55
C ASN A 92 10.85 2.47 -8.93
N THR A 93 11.08 1.33 -9.57
CA THR A 93 11.72 1.24 -10.88
C THR A 93 10.84 1.66 -12.05
N PHE A 94 9.51 1.71 -11.86
CA PHE A 94 8.59 2.03 -12.96
C PHE A 94 8.39 3.53 -13.17
N ARG A 95 8.67 4.38 -12.17
CA ARG A 95 8.32 5.82 -12.24
C ARG A 95 9.41 6.71 -11.65
N HIS A 96 9.61 7.88 -12.27
CA HIS A 96 10.44 8.91 -11.67
C HIS A 96 9.75 9.46 -10.39
N PRO A 97 10.46 9.59 -9.24
CA PRO A 97 9.83 9.94 -7.96
C PRO A 97 9.14 11.31 -7.95
N ALA A 98 9.60 12.27 -8.74
CA ALA A 98 8.92 13.57 -8.84
C ALA A 98 7.55 13.44 -9.57
N VAL A 99 7.46 12.60 -10.59
CA VAL A 99 6.18 12.30 -11.25
C VAL A 99 5.28 11.51 -10.31
N LEU A 100 5.86 10.55 -9.57
CA LEU A 100 5.14 9.80 -8.55
C LEU A 100 4.56 10.71 -7.45
N ALA A 101 5.30 11.72 -7.00
CA ALA A 101 4.80 12.70 -6.02
C ALA A 101 3.57 13.44 -6.54
N LYS A 102 3.60 13.90 -7.81
CA LYS A 102 2.44 14.56 -8.45
C LYS A 102 1.23 13.64 -8.57
N SER A 103 1.43 12.41 -9.04
CA SER A 103 0.35 11.44 -9.17
C SER A 103 -0.23 11.05 -7.79
N ALA A 104 0.62 10.82 -6.80
CA ALA A 104 0.21 10.53 -5.44
C ALA A 104 -0.59 11.68 -4.80
N THR A 105 -0.21 12.94 -5.10
CA THR A 105 -0.95 14.12 -4.68
C THR A 105 -2.39 14.12 -5.24
N VAL A 106 -2.58 13.71 -6.49
CA VAL A 106 -3.93 13.61 -7.07
C VAL A 106 -4.77 12.58 -6.32
N VAL A 107 -4.24 11.37 -6.11
CA VAL A 107 -4.97 10.30 -5.41
C VAL A 107 -5.27 10.72 -3.96
N ASP A 108 -4.33 11.36 -3.28
CA ASP A 108 -4.50 11.85 -1.91
C ASP A 108 -5.62 12.91 -1.82
N ASN A 109 -5.70 13.82 -2.79
CA ASN A 109 -6.80 14.79 -2.87
C ASN A 109 -8.15 14.12 -3.15
N VAL A 110 -8.20 13.14 -4.06
CA VAL A 110 -9.43 12.39 -4.37
C VAL A 110 -9.95 11.62 -3.15
N THR A 111 -9.03 11.10 -2.32
CA THR A 111 -9.36 10.35 -1.09
C THR A 111 -9.50 11.23 0.15
N ALA A 112 -9.36 12.56 0.00
CA ALA A 112 -9.34 13.49 1.13
C ALA A 112 -8.33 13.09 2.23
N GLY A 113 -7.08 12.80 1.81
CA GLY A 113 -5.98 12.44 2.71
C GLY A 113 -5.96 10.98 3.17
N ARG A 114 -6.73 10.09 2.54
CA ARG A 114 -6.79 8.66 2.88
C ARG A 114 -6.09 7.78 1.84
N PHE A 115 -5.03 8.27 1.24
CA PHE A 115 -4.20 7.49 0.33
C PHE A 115 -3.00 6.86 1.06
N ILE A 116 -2.75 5.57 0.80
CA ILE A 116 -1.56 4.85 1.27
C ILE A 116 -0.64 4.61 0.07
N LEU A 117 0.45 5.35 0.03
CA LEU A 117 1.51 5.21 -0.94
C LEU A 117 2.45 4.07 -0.50
N GLY A 118 2.09 2.85 -0.83
CA GLY A 118 2.96 1.70 -0.56
C GLY A 118 4.08 1.61 -1.59
N LEU A 119 5.33 1.47 -1.16
CA LEU A 119 6.51 1.51 -2.02
C LEU A 119 7.46 0.35 -1.76
N GLY A 120 8.08 -0.15 -2.84
CA GLY A 120 9.14 -1.14 -2.83
C GLY A 120 10.24 -0.85 -3.87
N ALA A 121 11.38 -1.47 -3.72
CA ALA A 121 12.53 -1.23 -4.60
C ALA A 121 12.36 -1.76 -6.05
N GLY A 122 11.30 -2.53 -6.33
CA GLY A 122 11.11 -3.26 -7.58
C GLY A 122 11.78 -4.64 -7.54
N TRP A 123 11.23 -5.62 -8.31
CA TRP A 123 11.74 -6.99 -8.23
C TRP A 123 11.48 -7.87 -9.45
N HIS A 124 10.41 -7.67 -10.20
CA HIS A 124 9.93 -8.62 -11.21
C HIS A 124 10.70 -8.47 -12.53
N GLU A 125 11.72 -9.31 -12.74
CA GLU A 125 12.59 -9.27 -13.93
C GLU A 125 11.78 -9.39 -15.23
N GLY A 126 10.83 -10.32 -15.30
CA GLY A 126 10.04 -10.55 -16.50
C GLY A 126 9.20 -9.36 -16.95
N GLU A 127 8.67 -8.56 -16.03
CA GLU A 127 7.97 -7.31 -16.38
C GLU A 127 8.93 -6.24 -16.89
N HIS A 128 10.06 -6.07 -16.20
CA HIS A 128 11.08 -5.11 -16.63
C HIS A 128 11.59 -5.41 -18.03
N ASP A 129 11.88 -6.67 -18.31
CA ASP A 129 12.33 -7.12 -19.64
C ASP A 129 11.25 -6.91 -20.71
N ALA A 130 9.99 -7.29 -20.39
CA ALA A 130 8.89 -7.20 -21.35
C ALA A 130 8.54 -5.75 -21.75
N PHE A 131 8.67 -4.82 -20.83
CA PHE A 131 8.35 -3.40 -21.05
C PHE A 131 9.59 -2.53 -21.31
N GLY A 132 10.80 -3.12 -21.42
CA GLY A 132 12.04 -2.38 -21.68
C GLY A 132 12.43 -1.43 -20.53
N ILE A 133 11.98 -1.69 -19.31
CA ILE A 133 12.30 -0.89 -18.14
C ILE A 133 13.53 -1.47 -17.45
N PRO A 134 14.58 -0.69 -17.22
CA PRO A 134 15.78 -1.21 -16.56
C PRO A 134 15.50 -1.70 -15.13
N LEU A 135 15.97 -2.91 -14.80
CA LEU A 135 16.02 -3.42 -13.43
C LEU A 135 17.47 -3.44 -12.94
N PRO A 136 17.93 -2.39 -12.25
CA PRO A 136 19.32 -2.33 -11.78
C PRO A 136 19.65 -3.45 -10.78
N PRO A 137 20.94 -3.79 -10.57
CA PRO A 137 21.35 -4.71 -9.51
C PRO A 137 20.79 -4.30 -8.15
N MET A 138 20.60 -5.26 -7.24
CA MET A 138 19.93 -5.08 -5.96
C MET A 138 20.48 -3.88 -5.15
N ARG A 139 21.81 -3.71 -5.13
CA ARG A 139 22.45 -2.59 -4.43
C ARG A 139 21.99 -1.25 -4.98
N ASP A 140 22.10 -1.07 -6.29
CA ASP A 140 21.75 0.18 -6.97
C ASP A 140 20.25 0.48 -6.90
N ARG A 141 19.41 -0.58 -6.93
CA ARG A 141 17.96 -0.43 -6.70
C ARG A 141 17.66 0.16 -5.34
N TYR A 142 18.32 -0.32 -4.29
CA TYR A 142 18.11 0.21 -2.94
C TYR A 142 18.70 1.61 -2.77
N ASP A 143 19.79 1.94 -3.44
CA ASP A 143 20.37 3.30 -3.42
C ASP A 143 19.41 4.29 -4.12
N ARG A 144 18.89 3.92 -5.31
CA ARG A 144 17.84 4.69 -6.02
C ARG A 144 16.54 4.78 -5.22
N PHE A 145 16.16 3.74 -4.52
CA PHE A 145 14.95 3.74 -3.70
C PHE A 145 15.08 4.70 -2.51
N GLU A 146 16.23 4.74 -1.85
CA GLU A 146 16.49 5.72 -0.79
C GLU A 146 16.46 7.16 -1.33
N SER A 147 17.04 7.41 -2.50
CA SER A 147 16.96 8.69 -3.18
C SER A 147 15.51 9.08 -3.52
N ALA A 148 14.71 8.13 -4.01
CA ALA A 148 13.29 8.37 -4.28
C ALA A 148 12.51 8.73 -3.01
N LEU A 149 12.78 8.07 -1.89
CA LEU A 149 12.14 8.40 -0.60
C LEU A 149 12.52 9.82 -0.13
N ARG A 150 13.77 10.26 -0.34
CA ARG A 150 14.18 11.64 -0.05
C ARG A 150 13.44 12.65 -0.93
N VAL A 151 13.32 12.38 -2.22
CA VAL A 151 12.59 13.23 -3.17
C VAL A 151 11.12 13.34 -2.79
N LEU A 152 10.45 12.22 -2.48
CA LEU A 152 9.06 12.21 -2.04
C LEU A 152 8.88 13.02 -0.75
N THR A 153 9.76 12.81 0.24
CA THR A 153 9.72 13.55 1.51
C THR A 153 9.89 15.06 1.28
N ALA A 154 10.81 15.47 0.40
CA ALA A 154 11.03 16.87 0.06
C ALA A 154 9.81 17.47 -0.64
N LEU A 155 9.26 16.79 -1.65
CA LEU A 155 8.10 17.28 -2.41
C LEU A 155 6.79 17.27 -1.63
N PHE A 156 6.67 16.50 -0.56
CA PHE A 156 5.50 16.51 0.33
C PHE A 156 5.64 17.47 1.51
N SER A 157 6.80 18.15 1.66
CA SER A 157 7.02 19.13 2.72
C SER A 157 6.25 20.43 2.48
N ASP A 158 6.09 21.21 3.52
CA ASP A 158 5.48 22.55 3.44
C ASP A 158 6.29 23.50 2.56
N GLU A 159 7.62 23.34 2.54
CA GLU A 159 8.54 24.15 1.72
C GLU A 159 8.26 23.99 0.21
N ALA A 160 7.82 22.77 -0.22
CA ALA A 160 7.48 22.52 -1.62
C ALA A 160 6.16 23.16 -2.08
N ARG A 161 5.41 23.82 -1.18
CA ARG A 161 4.09 24.43 -1.52
C ARG A 161 4.20 25.82 -2.14
N THR A 162 5.32 26.50 -1.96
CA THR A 162 5.49 27.87 -2.43
C THR A 162 6.84 28.07 -3.10
N PRO A 163 6.92 28.90 -4.17
CA PRO A 163 8.20 29.26 -4.77
C PRO A 163 9.19 29.84 -3.76
N PRO A 164 10.49 29.54 -3.89
CA PRO A 164 11.10 28.79 -4.99
C PRO A 164 10.88 27.28 -4.94
N GLY A 165 10.33 26.71 -3.87
CA GLY A 165 10.20 25.29 -3.67
C GLY A 165 11.44 24.64 -3.03
N VAL A 166 11.62 23.35 -3.29
CA VAL A 166 12.71 22.55 -2.71
C VAL A 166 13.80 22.25 -3.72
N SER A 167 15.05 22.34 -3.28
CA SER A 167 16.21 21.85 -4.03
C SER A 167 16.87 20.71 -3.26
N LEU A 168 17.24 19.65 -3.96
CA LEU A 168 17.89 18.47 -3.40
C LEU A 168 19.08 18.09 -4.26
N ASP A 169 20.28 18.11 -3.69
CA ASP A 169 21.46 17.53 -4.32
C ASP A 169 21.45 16.02 -4.10
N ASP A 170 20.99 15.29 -5.13
CA ASP A 170 20.82 13.84 -5.08
C ASP A 170 21.47 13.19 -6.30
N PRO A 171 22.21 12.08 -6.13
CA PRO A 171 22.96 11.46 -7.20
C PRO A 171 22.09 10.83 -8.29
N PHE A 172 20.81 10.54 -8.00
CA PHE A 172 19.91 9.87 -8.94
C PHE A 172 18.73 10.76 -9.36
N TYR A 173 18.21 11.58 -8.46
CA TYR A 173 17.00 12.38 -8.68
C TYR A 173 17.16 13.80 -8.11
N PRO A 174 18.08 14.62 -8.64
CA PRO A 174 18.27 15.98 -8.17
C PRO A 174 17.03 16.84 -8.41
N LEU A 175 16.71 17.72 -7.46
CA LEU A 175 15.66 18.73 -7.59
C LEU A 175 16.27 20.13 -7.61
N ARG A 176 15.67 21.05 -8.37
CA ARG A 176 16.02 22.46 -8.41
C ARG A 176 14.74 23.28 -8.38
N ASP A 177 14.55 24.02 -7.31
CA ASP A 177 13.41 24.95 -7.12
C ASP A 177 12.07 24.28 -7.48
N ALA A 178 11.91 23.03 -7.02
CA ALA A 178 10.78 22.20 -7.39
C ALA A 178 9.61 22.43 -6.43
N THR A 179 8.42 22.70 -6.97
CA THR A 179 7.19 22.83 -6.20
C THR A 179 6.26 21.62 -6.40
N ASN A 180 5.51 21.26 -5.36
CA ASN A 180 4.43 20.31 -5.42
C ASN A 180 3.09 21.00 -5.13
N GLU A 181 2.68 21.87 -6.06
CA GLU A 181 1.45 22.64 -6.04
C GLU A 181 0.50 22.15 -7.15
N PRO A 182 -0.81 21.89 -6.91
CA PRO A 182 -1.44 21.93 -5.60
C PRO A 182 -0.87 20.88 -4.62
N PRO A 183 -0.92 21.13 -3.30
CA PRO A 183 -0.37 20.20 -2.32
C PRO A 183 -1.27 18.95 -2.14
N PRO A 184 -0.76 17.86 -1.54
CA PRO A 184 -1.60 16.77 -1.09
C PRO A 184 -2.60 17.24 -0.02
N ALA A 185 -3.76 16.55 0.06
CA ALA A 185 -4.79 16.86 1.05
C ALA A 185 -4.30 16.60 2.47
N ARG A 186 -3.51 15.54 2.64
CA ARG A 186 -2.88 15.21 3.92
C ARG A 186 -1.61 16.05 4.10
N PRO A 187 -1.49 16.83 5.18
CA PRO A 187 -0.24 17.54 5.50
C PRO A 187 0.95 16.56 5.62
N GLY A 188 2.04 16.88 4.97
CA GLY A 188 3.22 15.99 4.89
C GLY A 188 3.11 14.86 3.87
N GLY A 189 2.04 14.85 3.06
CA GLY A 189 1.81 13.88 1.99
C GLY A 189 1.04 12.63 2.40
N PRO A 190 0.79 11.73 1.43
CA PRO A 190 0.15 10.45 1.67
C PRO A 190 0.86 9.62 2.73
N ALA A 191 0.13 8.72 3.41
CA ALA A 191 0.74 7.76 4.31
C ALA A 191 1.69 6.83 3.53
N ILE A 192 2.98 6.82 3.88
CA ILE A 192 3.97 5.97 3.22
C ILE A 192 4.05 4.63 3.94
N TRP A 193 3.85 3.52 3.20
CA TRP A 193 4.11 2.18 3.67
C TRP A 193 5.24 1.54 2.85
N LEU A 194 6.17 0.83 3.50
CA LEU A 194 7.32 0.26 2.81
C LEU A 194 7.36 -1.26 2.92
N GLY A 195 7.46 -1.95 1.77
CA GLY A 195 7.46 -3.41 1.67
C GLY A 195 8.79 -4.11 2.01
N GLY A 196 9.79 -3.40 2.50
CA GLY A 196 11.11 -3.95 2.80
C GLY A 196 11.14 -4.83 4.07
N GLN A 197 11.81 -5.99 4.00
CA GLN A 197 11.78 -7.01 5.04
C GLN A 197 13.16 -7.36 5.61
N LYS A 198 14.23 -6.97 4.89
CA LYS A 198 15.62 -7.17 5.30
C LYS A 198 16.20 -5.90 5.91
N ARG A 199 17.42 -5.96 6.42
CA ARG A 199 18.07 -4.89 7.19
C ARG A 199 17.85 -3.49 6.60
N ARG A 200 18.20 -3.25 5.32
CA ARG A 200 18.01 -1.92 4.68
C ARG A 200 16.53 -1.52 4.59
N GLY A 201 15.65 -2.46 4.20
CA GLY A 201 14.22 -2.19 4.11
C GLY A 201 13.62 -1.81 5.46
N ILE A 202 14.01 -2.47 6.55
CA ILE A 202 13.60 -2.11 7.91
C ILE A 202 14.13 -0.73 8.30
N GLN A 203 15.38 -0.41 7.98
CA GLN A 203 15.95 0.94 8.22
C GLN A 203 15.15 2.03 7.49
N PHE A 204 14.73 1.78 6.24
CA PHE A 204 13.89 2.72 5.51
C PHE A 204 12.48 2.82 6.10
N ALA A 205 11.86 1.70 6.51
CA ALA A 205 10.57 1.72 7.19
C ALA A 205 10.61 2.56 8.46
N VAL A 206 11.63 2.38 9.27
CA VAL A 206 11.85 3.17 10.50
C VAL A 206 12.01 4.66 10.20
N ARG A 207 12.68 5.03 9.11
CA ARG A 207 12.97 6.43 8.79
C ARG A 207 11.82 7.15 8.08
N TYR A 208 11.11 6.48 7.18
CA TYR A 208 10.22 7.12 6.21
C TYR A 208 8.76 6.64 6.29
N ALA A 209 8.49 5.46 6.88
CA ALA A 209 7.15 4.87 6.80
C ALA A 209 6.31 5.07 8.06
N SER A 210 5.00 5.02 7.86
CA SER A 210 3.98 4.88 8.90
C SER A 210 3.38 3.46 8.95
N GLY A 211 3.78 2.57 8.04
CA GLY A 211 3.31 1.19 8.02
C GLY A 211 4.16 0.26 7.15
N TRP A 212 3.94 -1.02 7.36
CA TRP A 212 4.58 -2.11 6.64
C TRP A 212 3.53 -3.13 6.19
N PRO A 213 3.31 -3.32 4.88
CA PRO A 213 2.50 -4.40 4.38
C PRO A 213 3.35 -5.66 4.27
N MET A 214 2.88 -6.76 4.83
CA MET A 214 3.48 -8.07 4.60
C MET A 214 3.52 -8.38 3.08
N PRO A 215 4.58 -9.02 2.56
CA PRO A 215 4.65 -9.32 1.14
C PRO A 215 3.63 -10.38 0.70
N GLY A 216 3.07 -10.20 -0.50
CA GLY A 216 2.01 -11.07 -1.03
C GLY A 216 2.42 -12.52 -1.23
N ASN A 217 3.70 -12.81 -1.51
CA ASN A 217 4.22 -14.18 -1.61
C ASN A 217 4.35 -14.91 -0.26
N ARG A 218 4.02 -14.23 0.83
CA ARG A 218 3.91 -14.79 2.19
C ARG A 218 2.48 -14.75 2.73
N SER A 219 1.50 -14.57 1.85
CA SER A 219 0.09 -14.51 2.21
C SER A 219 -0.31 -15.71 3.10
N GLY A 220 -0.94 -15.45 4.25
CA GLY A 220 -1.34 -16.45 5.23
C GLY A 220 -0.25 -16.93 6.21
N ASP A 221 1.02 -16.54 6.01
CA ASP A 221 2.14 -16.96 6.88
C ASP A 221 2.24 -16.10 8.14
N VAL A 222 1.44 -16.44 9.16
CA VAL A 222 1.37 -15.71 10.43
C VAL A 222 2.70 -15.73 11.19
N ALA A 223 3.45 -16.84 11.12
CA ALA A 223 4.73 -16.95 11.80
C ALA A 223 5.79 -16.00 11.20
N TYR A 224 5.83 -15.93 9.87
CA TYR A 224 6.67 -14.96 9.16
C TYR A 224 6.28 -13.51 9.50
N PHE A 225 4.96 -13.22 9.54
CA PHE A 225 4.47 -11.89 9.93
C PHE A 225 4.96 -11.50 11.32
N ALA A 226 4.77 -12.38 12.33
CA ALA A 226 5.18 -12.13 13.71
C ALA A 226 6.68 -11.85 13.82
N ASP A 227 7.53 -12.66 13.18
CA ASP A 227 8.98 -12.47 13.18
C ASP A 227 9.40 -11.12 12.54
N ARG A 228 8.81 -10.74 11.41
CA ARG A 228 9.13 -9.46 10.76
C ARG A 228 8.57 -8.27 11.51
N ARG A 229 7.33 -8.37 12.04
CA ARG A 229 6.75 -7.36 12.92
C ARG A 229 7.67 -7.07 14.11
N ASP A 230 8.13 -8.12 14.81
CA ASP A 230 9.01 -7.97 15.97
C ASP A 230 10.36 -7.32 15.62
N ALA A 231 10.92 -7.66 14.46
CA ALA A 231 12.14 -7.03 13.99
C ALA A 231 11.94 -5.52 13.70
N ILE A 232 10.79 -5.14 13.12
CA ILE A 232 10.47 -3.74 12.85
C ILE A 232 10.16 -3.01 14.15
N ARG A 233 9.38 -3.59 15.10
CA ARG A 233 9.11 -2.99 16.41
C ARG A 233 10.38 -2.65 17.15
N ARG A 234 11.30 -3.61 17.29
CA ARG A 234 12.61 -3.36 17.93
C ARG A 234 13.40 -2.24 17.24
N ALA A 235 13.34 -2.14 15.92
CA ALA A 235 14.04 -1.09 15.18
C ALA A 235 13.40 0.28 15.36
N LEU A 236 12.06 0.37 15.46
CA LEU A 236 11.31 1.59 15.78
C LEU A 236 11.67 2.07 17.20
N GLU A 237 11.60 1.19 18.20
CA GLU A 237 11.97 1.49 19.60
C GLU A 237 13.41 2.00 19.70
N ALA A 238 14.36 1.32 19.05
CA ALA A 238 15.76 1.74 19.00
C ALA A 238 15.98 3.12 18.35
N ALA A 239 15.05 3.55 17.47
CA ALA A 239 15.06 4.86 16.85
C ALA A 239 14.23 5.91 17.63
N GLY A 240 13.68 5.56 18.78
CA GLY A 240 12.83 6.42 19.60
C GLY A 240 11.47 6.73 18.97
N ARG A 241 10.96 5.81 18.15
CA ARG A 241 9.59 5.86 17.59
C ARG A 241 8.69 4.89 18.33
N ASP A 242 7.47 5.32 18.62
CA ASP A 242 6.46 4.44 19.20
C ASP A 242 5.96 3.44 18.14
N PRO A 243 6.13 2.11 18.37
CA PRO A 243 5.61 1.10 17.46
C PRO A 243 4.09 1.06 17.37
N ASP A 244 3.37 1.58 18.35
CA ASP A 244 1.91 1.58 18.36
C ASP A 244 1.32 2.65 17.43
N ASP A 245 2.11 3.65 17.05
CA ASP A 245 1.80 4.60 15.95
C ASP A 245 2.05 3.99 14.55
N PHE A 246 2.58 2.76 14.46
CA PHE A 246 2.93 2.13 13.19
C PHE A 246 1.91 1.07 12.79
N THR A 247 1.58 1.00 11.49
CA THR A 247 0.64 0.01 10.99
C THR A 247 1.36 -1.24 10.49
N PHE A 248 0.99 -2.40 11.05
CA PHE A 248 1.47 -3.71 10.63
C PHE A 248 0.39 -4.43 9.84
N GLY A 249 0.54 -4.46 8.51
CA GLY A 249 -0.43 -5.04 7.59
C GLY A 249 -0.16 -6.53 7.34
N GLY A 250 -1.03 -7.42 7.82
CA GLY A 250 -1.05 -8.82 7.42
C GLY A 250 -1.68 -8.99 6.04
N GLN A 251 -1.26 -10.02 5.28
CA GLN A 251 -1.88 -10.36 3.99
C GLN A 251 -2.39 -11.80 3.99
N MET A 252 -3.61 -11.99 3.49
CA MET A 252 -4.23 -13.30 3.36
C MET A 252 -5.27 -13.31 2.25
N THR A 253 -5.82 -14.48 1.95
CA THR A 253 -6.86 -14.66 0.94
C THR A 253 -8.06 -15.35 1.57
N ALA A 254 -9.25 -14.82 1.39
CA ALA A 254 -10.50 -15.52 1.65
C ALA A 254 -10.89 -16.30 0.39
N GLY A 255 -11.10 -17.60 0.54
CA GLY A 255 -11.49 -18.46 -0.58
C GLY A 255 -12.94 -18.23 -1.02
N SER A 256 -13.37 -18.99 -2.03
CA SER A 256 -14.71 -18.90 -2.61
C SER A 256 -15.77 -19.76 -1.90
N THR A 257 -15.38 -20.69 -1.03
CA THR A 257 -16.27 -21.58 -0.30
C THR A 257 -16.46 -21.12 1.15
N THR A 258 -17.58 -21.50 1.78
CA THR A 258 -17.82 -21.22 3.22
C THR A 258 -16.74 -21.84 4.10
N GLU A 259 -16.23 -23.02 3.77
CA GLU A 259 -15.15 -23.66 4.51
C GLU A 259 -13.85 -22.83 4.44
N SER A 260 -13.44 -22.45 3.22
CA SER A 260 -12.24 -21.62 3.03
C SER A 260 -12.36 -20.23 3.67
N ARG A 261 -13.56 -19.67 3.79
CA ARG A 261 -13.77 -18.40 4.52
C ARG A 261 -13.72 -18.59 6.04
N ARG A 262 -14.17 -19.76 6.54
CA ARG A 262 -13.99 -20.09 7.97
C ARG A 262 -12.51 -20.22 8.33
N GLU A 263 -11.72 -20.91 7.54
CA GLU A 263 -10.26 -20.99 7.68
C GLU A 263 -9.60 -19.59 7.59
N ALA A 264 -10.14 -18.74 6.71
CA ALA A 264 -9.68 -17.37 6.59
C ALA A 264 -9.96 -16.54 7.85
N LEU A 265 -11.14 -16.68 8.48
CA LEU A 265 -11.46 -16.04 9.75
C LEU A 265 -10.50 -16.49 10.87
N ASP A 266 -10.23 -17.78 10.98
CA ASP A 266 -9.28 -18.31 11.97
C ASP A 266 -7.86 -17.78 11.71
N THR A 267 -7.47 -17.66 10.45
CA THR A 267 -6.17 -17.07 10.07
C THR A 267 -6.13 -15.57 10.38
N ALA A 268 -7.21 -14.83 10.14
CA ALA A 268 -7.32 -13.43 10.48
C ALA A 268 -7.16 -13.19 11.99
N ARG A 269 -7.85 -13.98 12.81
CA ARG A 269 -7.71 -13.95 14.28
C ARG A 269 -6.28 -14.22 14.74
N ARG A 270 -5.59 -15.16 14.10
CA ARG A 270 -4.17 -15.44 14.39
C ARG A 270 -3.27 -14.28 14.01
N PHE A 271 -3.54 -13.58 12.90
CA PHE A 271 -2.81 -12.35 12.55
C PHE A 271 -3.03 -11.24 13.59
N VAL A 272 -4.27 -11.02 14.03
CA VAL A 272 -4.60 -10.04 15.06
C VAL A 272 -3.89 -10.39 16.37
N ALA A 273 -3.98 -11.64 16.81
CA ALA A 273 -3.26 -12.13 17.99
C ALA A 273 -1.74 -11.99 17.84
N ALA A 274 -1.21 -12.09 16.63
CA ALA A 274 0.19 -11.83 16.30
C ALA A 274 0.51 -10.32 16.17
N GLY A 275 -0.43 -9.41 16.45
CA GLY A 275 -0.24 -7.96 16.48
C GLY A 275 -0.41 -7.27 15.12
N ALA A 276 -1.12 -7.88 14.17
CA ALA A 276 -1.60 -7.16 13.00
C ALA A 276 -2.69 -6.17 13.40
N ASN A 277 -2.56 -4.93 12.98
CA ASN A 277 -3.58 -3.88 13.18
C ASN A 277 -4.22 -3.42 11.86
N HIS A 278 -3.88 -4.10 10.77
CA HIS A 278 -4.55 -4.02 9.49
C HIS A 278 -4.39 -5.35 8.72
N LEU A 279 -5.42 -5.77 7.98
CA LEU A 279 -5.40 -6.98 7.16
C LEU A 279 -5.79 -6.66 5.72
N LEU A 280 -4.96 -7.06 4.77
CA LEU A 280 -5.25 -7.02 3.34
C LEU A 280 -5.83 -8.39 2.95
N ILE A 281 -7.15 -8.50 2.83
CA ILE A 281 -7.82 -9.76 2.55
C ILE A 281 -8.20 -9.83 1.07
N GLY A 282 -7.58 -10.76 0.34
CA GLY A 282 -7.86 -11.01 -1.07
C GLY A 282 -9.11 -11.87 -1.27
N VAL A 283 -9.94 -11.51 -2.25
CA VAL A 283 -11.02 -12.34 -2.75
C VAL A 283 -10.76 -12.73 -4.20
N PRO A 284 -11.24 -13.91 -4.67
CA PRO A 284 -11.08 -14.31 -6.07
C PRO A 284 -11.79 -13.35 -7.02
N ALA A 285 -11.09 -12.90 -8.06
CA ALA A 285 -11.63 -12.00 -9.08
C ALA A 285 -12.82 -12.61 -9.85
N SER A 286 -12.79 -13.92 -10.08
CA SER A 286 -13.84 -14.63 -10.80
C SER A 286 -15.22 -14.58 -10.13
N ALA A 287 -15.26 -14.26 -8.84
CA ALA A 287 -16.49 -14.23 -8.03
C ALA A 287 -16.77 -12.84 -7.41
N ALA A 288 -16.00 -11.81 -7.75
CA ALA A 288 -16.27 -10.43 -7.32
C ALA A 288 -17.45 -9.84 -8.15
N PRO A 289 -18.40 -9.09 -7.54
CA PRO A 289 -18.47 -8.54 -6.17
C PRO A 289 -19.05 -9.49 -5.11
N GLU A 290 -19.68 -10.60 -5.49
CA GLU A 290 -20.36 -11.53 -4.55
C GLU A 290 -19.37 -12.10 -3.50
N ALA A 291 -18.13 -12.34 -3.91
CA ALA A 291 -17.07 -12.78 -3.01
C ALA A 291 -16.75 -11.74 -1.92
N LEU A 292 -16.84 -10.43 -2.22
CA LEU A 292 -16.65 -9.36 -1.23
C LEU A 292 -17.77 -9.36 -0.20
N GLN A 293 -19.02 -9.52 -0.60
CA GLN A 293 -20.15 -9.59 0.32
C GLN A 293 -20.06 -10.82 1.22
N SER A 294 -19.67 -11.98 0.66
CA SER A 294 -19.48 -13.19 1.45
C SER A 294 -18.32 -13.08 2.42
N MET A 295 -17.21 -12.46 1.99
CA MET A 295 -16.06 -12.21 2.86
C MET A 295 -16.40 -11.20 3.98
N ALA A 296 -17.22 -10.19 3.69
CA ALA A 296 -17.68 -9.26 4.71
C ALA A 296 -18.45 -10.00 5.81
N ARG A 297 -19.51 -10.72 5.46
CA ARG A 297 -20.39 -11.42 6.43
C ARG A 297 -19.68 -12.55 7.18
N GLU A 298 -18.82 -13.32 6.50
CA GLU A 298 -18.26 -14.55 7.06
C GLU A 298 -16.85 -14.37 7.65
N VAL A 299 -16.18 -13.26 7.36
CA VAL A 299 -14.81 -13.01 7.84
C VAL A 299 -14.68 -11.66 8.53
N ALA A 300 -15.04 -10.54 7.86
CA ALA A 300 -14.75 -9.22 8.36
C ALA A 300 -15.63 -8.84 9.57
N GLU A 301 -16.94 -8.98 9.45
CA GLU A 301 -17.90 -8.67 10.53
C GLU A 301 -17.65 -9.50 11.79
N PRO A 302 -17.51 -10.85 11.73
CA PRO A 302 -17.19 -11.66 12.90
C PRO A 302 -15.82 -11.36 13.52
N LEU A 303 -14.86 -10.89 12.72
CA LEU A 303 -13.57 -10.46 13.23
C LEU A 303 -13.67 -9.16 14.03
N LEU A 304 -14.44 -8.19 13.54
CA LEU A 304 -14.64 -6.90 14.19
C LEU A 304 -15.50 -7.00 15.47
N GLU A 305 -16.44 -7.95 15.52
CA GLU A 305 -17.26 -8.23 16.71
C GLU A 305 -16.46 -8.90 17.84
N SER A 306 -15.34 -9.56 17.52
CA SER A 306 -14.52 -10.29 18.51
C SER A 306 -13.61 -9.38 19.33
N ASP A 307 -13.46 -8.11 18.97
CA ASP A 307 -12.61 -7.11 19.65
C ASP A 307 -13.37 -6.35 20.77
N HIS A 308 -14.59 -6.80 21.14
CA HIS A 308 -15.41 -6.33 22.25
C HIS A 308 -15.61 -7.43 23.28
#